data_b58dd2816ed9d6a5b926a07a427298c1
#
_entry.id   b58dd2816ed9d6a5b926a07a427298c1
#
_cell.length_a   1.000
_cell.length_b   1.000
_cell.length_c   1.000
_cell.angle_alpha   90.00
_cell.angle_beta   90.00
_cell.angle_gamma   90.00
#
_symmetry.space_group_name_H-M   'P 1'
#
loop_
_entity.id
_entity.type
_entity.pdbx_description
1 polymer ?
#
loop_
_entity_poly.entity_id
_entity_poly.type
_entity_poly.pdbx_seq_one_letter_code
_entity_poly.pdbx_strand_id
1 'polypeptide(L)'
;MLNTTKNQTNTKTQIQRGKSRRQPFLVMDNVYKVYPNGYRALENVNLNVAEGEFIALIGHSGCGKSTLLNMVSGFSHPSQGTVSINGQRITKPGPDRMVVFQGYALLPWRTVFENVYLAVNAVFPNKSKVEKNAIVKEHLAMVGLTEAAEKRPPQISGGMKQRVSIARALAIRPKVLILDEPFGALDAITKEELQEELLKIWNDHRCTVLMITHDIDEALFLADRLVMMTNGPSATIGEVLEIPFPRPRDRVQMMEDPEYYNLRNYALDFLFRRFAHDHDA
;
A
#
# COMPACT_ATOMS: atom_id res chain seq x y z
N MET A 1 -53.12 24.34 24.91
CA MET A 1 -51.66 24.44 25.22
C MET A 1 -51.15 23.02 25.36
N LEU A 2 -50.58 22.47 24.33
CA LEU A 2 -49.94 21.14 24.33
C LEU A 2 -48.56 21.32 23.69
N ASN A 3 -47.52 21.34 24.55
CA ASN A 3 -46.11 21.35 24.15
C ASN A 3 -45.71 19.94 23.70
N THR A 4 -45.38 19.79 22.44
CA THR A 4 -44.78 18.58 21.91
C THR A 4 -43.26 18.83 21.72
N THR A 5 -42.50 18.35 22.69
CA THR A 5 -41.03 18.34 22.67
C THR A 5 -40.58 17.21 21.75
N LYS A 6 -39.98 17.53 20.60
CA LYS A 6 -39.31 16.57 19.70
C LYS A 6 -37.97 16.16 20.33
N ASN A 7 -37.88 14.94 20.82
CA ASN A 7 -36.63 14.27 21.13
C ASN A 7 -35.93 13.89 19.83
N GLN A 8 -34.85 14.59 19.49
CA GLN A 8 -33.89 14.15 18.48
C GLN A 8 -32.93 13.17 19.17
N THR A 9 -33.13 11.89 18.92
CA THR A 9 -32.19 10.84 19.29
C THR A 9 -30.98 10.90 18.35
N ASN A 10 -29.90 11.50 18.82
CA ASN A 10 -28.58 11.42 18.20
C ASN A 10 -28.03 10.01 18.40
N THR A 11 -28.21 9.15 17.42
CA THR A 11 -27.56 7.84 17.36
C THR A 11 -26.13 8.05 16.87
N LYS A 12 -25.21 8.38 17.79
CA LYS A 12 -23.77 8.26 17.53
C LYS A 12 -23.44 6.78 17.45
N THR A 13 -23.29 6.26 16.25
CA THR A 13 -22.72 4.93 16.01
C THR A 13 -21.28 4.96 16.55
N GLN A 14 -21.09 4.41 17.73
CA GLN A 14 -19.76 4.13 18.27
C GLN A 14 -19.20 2.95 17.50
N ILE A 15 -18.37 3.24 16.48
CA ILE A 15 -17.54 2.22 15.84
C ILE A 15 -16.57 1.73 16.91
N GLN A 16 -16.74 0.49 17.32
CA GLN A 16 -15.89 -0.15 18.33
C GLN A 16 -14.45 -0.17 17.82
N ARG A 17 -13.57 0.50 18.56
CA ARG A 17 -12.11 0.41 18.36
C ARG A 17 -11.64 -1.00 18.76
N GLY A 18 -11.61 -1.91 17.81
CA GLY A 18 -11.01 -3.22 17.96
C GLY A 18 -9.52 -3.06 18.27
N LYS A 19 -9.10 -3.34 19.47
CA LYS A 19 -7.67 -3.40 19.84
C LYS A 19 -7.08 -4.67 19.26
N SER A 20 -6.50 -4.61 18.07
CA SER A 20 -5.57 -5.64 17.60
C SER A 20 -4.43 -5.75 18.61
N ARG A 21 -4.32 -6.91 19.29
CA ARG A 21 -3.26 -7.23 20.26
C ARG A 21 -1.95 -7.64 19.60
N ARG A 22 -1.79 -7.44 18.29
CA ARG A 22 -0.53 -7.74 17.60
C ARG A 22 0.51 -6.68 17.95
N GLN A 23 1.73 -7.11 18.26
CA GLN A 23 2.83 -6.16 18.48
C GLN A 23 3.08 -5.36 17.20
N PRO A 24 3.29 -4.03 17.31
CA PRO A 24 3.55 -3.19 16.15
C PRO A 24 4.88 -3.58 15.52
N PHE A 25 4.86 -3.83 14.23
CA PHE A 25 6.03 -4.24 13.44
C PHE A 25 6.63 -3.04 12.69
N LEU A 26 5.80 -2.29 11.94
CA LEU A 26 6.17 -1.01 11.35
C LEU A 26 5.54 0.11 12.18
N VAL A 27 6.35 1.03 12.69
CA VAL A 27 5.92 2.11 13.57
C VAL A 27 6.35 3.44 12.99
N MET A 28 5.41 4.35 12.86
CA MET A 28 5.62 5.77 12.66
C MET A 28 5.22 6.49 13.94
N ASP A 29 6.16 7.17 14.57
CA ASP A 29 5.96 7.80 15.88
C ASP A 29 6.31 9.28 15.79
N ASN A 30 5.28 10.13 15.99
CA ASN A 30 5.37 11.59 15.94
C ASN A 30 6.12 12.10 14.70
N VAL A 31 5.77 11.59 13.51
CA VAL A 31 6.49 11.88 12.26
C VAL A 31 6.06 13.23 11.71
N TYR A 32 7.06 14.09 11.49
CA TYR A 32 6.93 15.37 10.80
C TYR A 32 7.84 15.39 9.56
N LYS A 33 7.41 16.09 8.52
CA LYS A 33 8.25 16.35 7.35
C LYS A 33 8.12 17.79 6.89
N VAL A 34 9.23 18.51 6.99
CA VAL A 34 9.41 19.86 6.45
C VAL A 34 10.50 19.81 5.39
N TYR A 35 10.23 20.32 4.21
CA TYR A 35 11.20 20.42 3.12
C TYR A 35 12.07 21.67 3.27
N PRO A 36 13.24 21.76 2.59
CA PRO A 36 14.17 22.91 2.71
C PRO A 36 13.54 24.26 2.35
N ASN A 37 12.51 24.27 1.50
CA ASN A 37 11.75 25.48 1.14
C ASN A 37 10.72 25.91 2.20
N GLY A 38 10.70 25.27 3.39
CA GLY A 38 9.77 25.56 4.45
C GLY A 38 8.40 24.86 4.33
N TYR A 39 8.13 24.15 3.22
CA TYR A 39 6.87 23.43 3.04
C TYR A 39 6.75 22.27 4.02
N ARG A 40 5.74 22.33 4.90
CA ARG A 40 5.40 21.26 5.85
C ARG A 40 4.45 20.27 5.19
N ALA A 41 4.99 19.15 4.75
CA ALA A 41 4.20 18.12 4.08
C ALA A 41 3.42 17.25 5.07
N LEU A 42 4.06 16.87 6.19
CA LEU A 42 3.45 16.00 7.21
C LEU A 42 3.61 16.60 8.60
N GLU A 43 2.59 16.39 9.44
CA GLU A 43 2.54 16.85 10.81
C GLU A 43 1.97 15.78 11.73
N ASN A 44 2.75 15.40 12.76
CA ASN A 44 2.35 14.48 13.83
C ASN A 44 1.69 13.17 13.33
N VAL A 45 2.29 12.53 12.30
CA VAL A 45 1.79 11.26 11.78
C VAL A 45 2.17 10.14 12.73
N ASN A 46 1.16 9.40 13.20
CA ASN A 46 1.30 8.26 14.09
C ASN A 46 0.58 7.06 13.47
N LEU A 47 1.30 5.96 13.21
CA LEU A 47 0.75 4.74 12.65
C LEU A 47 1.51 3.51 13.16
N ASN A 48 0.75 2.53 13.63
CA ASN A 48 1.25 1.21 13.98
C ASN A 48 0.69 0.18 13.01
N VAL A 49 1.56 -0.59 12.40
CA VAL A 49 1.23 -1.68 11.47
C VAL A 49 1.74 -2.99 12.03
N ALA A 50 0.90 -4.01 12.07
CA ALA A 50 1.28 -5.34 12.53
C ALA A 50 2.09 -6.09 11.46
N GLU A 51 2.87 -7.09 11.88
CA GLU A 51 3.57 -7.97 10.93
C GLU A 51 2.56 -8.76 10.09
N GLY A 52 2.80 -8.80 8.79
CA GLY A 52 1.93 -9.47 7.83
C GLY A 52 0.58 -8.78 7.60
N GLU A 53 0.41 -7.54 8.02
CA GLU A 53 -0.79 -6.74 7.77
C GLU A 53 -0.72 -6.05 6.40
N PHE A 54 -1.85 -5.97 5.70
CA PHE A 54 -2.00 -5.22 4.47
C PHE A 54 -2.73 -3.90 4.76
N ILE A 55 -2.05 -2.77 4.59
CA ILE A 55 -2.61 -1.43 4.80
C ILE A 55 -2.70 -0.68 3.47
N ALA A 56 -3.84 -0.05 3.21
CA ALA A 56 -4.00 0.91 2.14
C ALA A 56 -4.03 2.34 2.67
N LEU A 57 -3.26 3.25 2.04
CA LEU A 57 -3.30 4.69 2.27
C LEU A 57 -4.08 5.37 1.15
N ILE A 58 -5.11 6.13 1.52
CA ILE A 58 -5.83 7.00 0.59
C ILE A 58 -5.77 8.46 1.07
N GLY A 59 -6.04 9.37 0.15
CA GLY A 59 -6.06 10.82 0.38
C GLY A 59 -5.82 11.56 -0.93
N HIS A 60 -6.02 12.86 -0.92
CA HIS A 60 -5.88 13.69 -2.12
C HIS A 60 -4.45 13.75 -2.66
N SER A 61 -4.33 14.14 -3.93
CA SER A 61 -3.02 14.41 -4.52
C SER A 61 -2.31 15.49 -3.69
N GLY A 62 -1.01 15.29 -3.43
CA GLY A 62 -0.22 16.23 -2.64
C GLY A 62 -0.35 16.13 -1.12
N CYS A 63 -1.23 15.28 -0.55
CA CYS A 63 -1.39 15.13 0.90
C CYS A 63 -0.24 14.38 1.61
N GLY A 64 0.86 14.08 0.92
CA GLY A 64 2.04 13.50 1.57
C GLY A 64 2.13 11.98 1.60
N LYS A 65 1.25 11.21 0.92
CA LYS A 65 1.30 9.73 0.85
C LYS A 65 2.67 9.22 0.37
N SER A 66 3.15 9.72 -0.77
CA SER A 66 4.47 9.35 -1.31
C SER A 66 5.62 9.83 -0.41
N THR A 67 5.44 10.93 0.32
CA THR A 67 6.42 11.38 1.34
C THR A 67 6.51 10.35 2.47
N LEU A 68 5.38 9.85 2.95
CA LEU A 68 5.32 8.84 3.98
C LEU A 68 5.94 7.51 3.50
N LEU A 69 5.59 7.08 2.28
CA LEU A 69 6.15 5.90 1.63
C LEU A 69 7.67 5.99 1.48
N ASN A 70 8.19 7.16 1.07
CA ASN A 70 9.63 7.39 0.95
C ASN A 70 10.35 7.31 2.30
N MET A 71 9.70 7.62 3.41
CA MET A 71 10.29 7.44 4.73
C MET A 71 10.31 5.96 5.15
N VAL A 72 9.26 5.20 4.83
CA VAL A 72 9.23 3.74 5.08
C VAL A 72 10.25 3.01 4.24
N SER A 73 10.43 3.41 2.97
CA SER A 73 11.47 2.82 2.10
C SER A 73 12.91 3.20 2.50
N GLY A 74 13.06 4.29 3.28
CA GLY A 74 14.37 4.84 3.66
C GLY A 74 14.98 5.79 2.63
N PHE A 75 14.23 6.20 1.59
CA PHE A 75 14.67 7.19 0.60
C PHE A 75 14.62 8.63 1.14
N SER A 76 13.81 8.85 2.18
CA SER A 76 13.70 10.13 2.88
C SER A 76 13.68 9.90 4.38
N HIS A 77 13.99 10.97 5.16
CA HIS A 77 13.93 10.93 6.60
C HIS A 77 12.90 11.90 7.13
N PRO A 78 12.24 11.59 8.27
CA PRO A 78 11.42 12.56 8.97
C PRO A 78 12.28 13.74 9.47
N SER A 79 11.70 14.94 9.51
CA SER A 79 12.32 16.11 10.13
C SER A 79 12.29 16.01 11.65
N GLN A 80 11.24 15.38 12.20
CA GLN A 80 11.08 15.02 13.61
C GLN A 80 10.34 13.69 13.71
N GLY A 81 10.48 13.01 14.85
CA GLY A 81 9.89 11.70 15.08
C GLY A 81 10.73 10.57 14.48
N THR A 82 10.16 9.38 14.41
CA THR A 82 10.85 8.17 13.93
C THR A 82 9.97 7.27 13.09
N VAL A 83 10.60 6.59 12.13
CA VAL A 83 10.01 5.45 11.42
C VAL A 83 10.89 4.24 11.71
N SER A 84 10.28 3.15 12.16
CA SER A 84 11.01 1.95 12.56
C SER A 84 10.30 0.67 12.11
N ILE A 85 11.08 -0.40 11.88
CA ILE A 85 10.59 -1.74 11.60
C ILE A 85 11.21 -2.68 12.63
N ASN A 86 10.38 -3.46 13.29
CA ASN A 86 10.79 -4.39 14.36
C ASN A 86 11.70 -3.71 15.40
N GLY A 87 11.34 -2.50 15.82
CA GLY A 87 12.10 -1.68 16.78
C GLY A 87 13.38 -1.03 16.22
N GLN A 88 13.77 -1.31 14.99
CA GLN A 88 14.95 -0.71 14.36
C GLN A 88 14.57 0.51 13.51
N ARG A 89 15.17 1.67 13.84
CA ARG A 89 14.94 2.91 13.09
C ARG A 89 15.43 2.78 11.65
N ILE A 90 14.60 3.25 10.71
CA ILE A 90 14.93 3.32 9.29
C ILE A 90 15.82 4.54 9.05
N THR A 91 17.04 4.32 8.58
CA THR A 91 18.02 5.38 8.28
C THR A 91 18.53 5.34 6.84
N LYS A 92 18.23 4.30 6.08
CA LYS A 92 18.63 4.14 4.68
C LYS A 92 17.78 3.06 4.01
N PRO A 93 17.72 3.00 2.68
CA PRO A 93 17.12 1.87 1.97
C PRO A 93 17.78 0.54 2.35
N GLY A 94 16.99 -0.53 2.34
CA GLY A 94 17.47 -1.87 2.65
C GLY A 94 16.66 -2.96 1.94
N PRO A 95 17.24 -4.17 1.78
CA PRO A 95 16.61 -5.28 1.08
C PRO A 95 15.40 -5.87 1.82
N ASP A 96 15.22 -5.51 3.08
CA ASP A 96 14.05 -5.87 3.89
C ASP A 96 12.78 -5.08 3.51
N ARG A 97 12.92 -4.05 2.66
CA ARG A 97 11.84 -3.19 2.16
C ARG A 97 11.96 -3.03 0.65
N MET A 98 10.92 -3.40 -0.07
CA MET A 98 10.92 -3.27 -1.52
C MET A 98 9.77 -2.39 -2.00
N VAL A 99 10.06 -1.52 -2.96
CA VAL A 99 9.09 -0.62 -3.55
C VAL A 99 8.73 -1.09 -4.96
N VAL A 100 7.44 -1.20 -5.22
CA VAL A 100 6.85 -1.34 -6.56
C VAL A 100 6.30 0.01 -6.94
N PHE A 101 6.90 0.66 -7.92
CA PHE A 101 6.53 2.00 -8.38
C PHE A 101 5.43 1.93 -9.45
N GLN A 102 4.62 2.96 -9.56
CA GLN A 102 3.60 3.15 -10.58
C GLN A 102 4.16 2.98 -12.01
N GLY A 103 5.35 3.48 -12.28
CA GLY A 103 6.05 3.36 -13.56
C GLY A 103 6.83 2.06 -13.76
N TYR A 104 6.56 1.01 -12.95
CA TYR A 104 7.20 -0.32 -12.98
C TYR A 104 8.71 -0.33 -12.70
N ALA A 105 9.45 0.72 -13.02
CA ALA A 105 10.90 0.87 -12.87
C ALA A 105 11.69 -0.33 -13.43
N LEU A 106 11.27 -0.86 -14.59
CA LEU A 106 11.98 -1.93 -15.31
C LEU A 106 13.06 -1.34 -16.20
N LEU A 107 14.18 -2.06 -16.31
CA LEU A 107 15.27 -1.73 -17.20
C LEU A 107 14.90 -2.16 -18.64
N PRO A 108 14.66 -1.23 -19.58
CA PRO A 108 14.10 -1.57 -20.90
C PRO A 108 15.06 -2.36 -21.80
N TRP A 109 16.36 -2.32 -21.51
CA TRP A 109 17.40 -3.07 -22.22
C TRP A 109 17.66 -4.48 -21.67
N ARG A 110 17.05 -4.83 -20.53
CA ARG A 110 17.12 -6.16 -19.90
C ARG A 110 15.87 -6.96 -20.21
N THR A 111 16.01 -8.30 -20.26
CA THR A 111 14.86 -9.19 -20.35
C THR A 111 14.03 -9.18 -19.06
N VAL A 112 12.85 -9.76 -19.10
CA VAL A 112 12.01 -10.02 -17.92
C VAL A 112 12.79 -10.80 -16.86
N PHE A 113 13.45 -11.89 -17.28
CA PHE A 113 14.31 -12.70 -16.42
C PHE A 113 15.42 -11.86 -15.78
N GLU A 114 16.15 -11.10 -16.58
CA GLU A 114 17.25 -10.27 -16.10
C GLU A 114 16.83 -9.15 -15.14
N ASN A 115 15.62 -8.58 -15.32
CA ASN A 115 15.06 -7.58 -14.39
C ASN A 115 14.83 -8.15 -13.00
N VAL A 116 14.35 -9.39 -12.90
CA VAL A 116 14.18 -10.07 -11.59
C VAL A 116 15.54 -10.55 -11.07
N TYR A 117 16.40 -11.12 -11.94
CA TYR A 117 17.72 -11.63 -11.57
C TYR A 117 18.59 -10.55 -10.93
N LEU A 118 18.51 -9.32 -11.40
CA LEU A 118 19.29 -8.20 -10.85
C LEU A 118 19.06 -8.01 -9.34
N ALA A 119 17.80 -8.04 -8.90
CA ALA A 119 17.45 -7.92 -7.50
C ALA A 119 17.95 -9.14 -6.69
N VAL A 120 17.72 -10.34 -7.19
CA VAL A 120 18.16 -11.59 -6.57
C VAL A 120 19.69 -11.62 -6.42
N ASN A 121 20.41 -11.21 -7.47
CA ASN A 121 21.87 -11.19 -7.44
C ASN A 121 22.44 -10.17 -6.46
N ALA A 122 21.80 -9.01 -6.30
CA ALA A 122 22.20 -7.97 -5.37
C ALA A 122 21.99 -8.38 -3.91
N VAL A 123 20.89 -9.07 -3.61
CA VAL A 123 20.50 -9.42 -2.24
C VAL A 123 21.14 -10.73 -1.77
N PHE A 124 21.37 -11.68 -2.68
CA PHE A 124 21.95 -12.99 -2.35
C PHE A 124 23.32 -13.19 -3.02
N PRO A 125 24.36 -12.39 -2.70
CA PRO A 125 25.67 -12.47 -3.36
C PRO A 125 26.32 -13.85 -3.24
N ASN A 126 26.12 -14.53 -2.11
CA ASN A 126 26.72 -15.81 -1.80
C ASN A 126 26.04 -17.04 -2.42
N LYS A 127 24.84 -16.87 -3.02
CA LYS A 127 24.18 -17.97 -3.73
C LYS A 127 24.83 -18.24 -5.08
N SER A 128 24.90 -19.52 -5.46
CA SER A 128 25.35 -19.94 -6.79
C SER A 128 24.45 -19.38 -7.88
N LYS A 129 24.97 -19.32 -9.10
CA LYS A 129 24.19 -18.92 -10.28
C LYS A 129 22.96 -19.82 -10.48
N VAL A 130 23.10 -21.12 -10.20
CA VAL A 130 22.00 -22.10 -10.32
C VAL A 130 20.87 -21.76 -9.34
N GLU A 131 21.19 -21.51 -8.07
CA GLU A 131 20.21 -21.14 -7.06
C GLU A 131 19.51 -19.81 -7.38
N LYS A 132 20.27 -18.79 -7.83
CA LYS A 132 19.71 -17.51 -8.25
C LYS A 132 18.74 -17.68 -9.40
N ASN A 133 19.10 -18.47 -10.41
CA ASN A 133 18.25 -18.76 -11.54
C ASN A 133 16.97 -19.51 -11.11
N ALA A 134 17.06 -20.44 -10.17
CA ALA A 134 15.91 -21.15 -9.63
C ALA A 134 14.92 -20.17 -8.94
N ILE A 135 15.42 -19.26 -8.12
CA ILE A 135 14.58 -18.21 -7.47
C ILE A 135 13.86 -17.37 -8.53
N VAL A 136 14.56 -16.93 -9.57
CA VAL A 136 13.95 -16.11 -10.63
C VAL A 136 12.86 -16.87 -11.36
N LYS A 137 13.12 -18.13 -11.75
CA LYS A 137 12.15 -18.98 -12.46
C LYS A 137 10.90 -19.24 -11.60
N GLU A 138 11.08 -19.53 -10.31
CA GLU A 138 10.01 -19.72 -9.36
C GLU A 138 9.07 -18.49 -9.32
N HIS A 139 9.64 -17.29 -9.18
CA HIS A 139 8.84 -16.06 -9.08
C HIS A 139 8.23 -15.61 -10.41
N LEU A 140 8.87 -15.91 -11.55
CA LEU A 140 8.25 -15.70 -12.85
C LEU A 140 7.09 -16.68 -13.11
N ALA A 141 7.22 -17.92 -12.67
CA ALA A 141 6.14 -18.90 -12.74
C ALA A 141 4.96 -18.50 -11.85
N MET A 142 5.25 -18.01 -10.64
CA MET A 142 4.25 -17.51 -9.68
C MET A 142 3.35 -16.42 -10.27
N VAL A 143 3.90 -15.54 -11.11
CA VAL A 143 3.14 -14.45 -11.75
C VAL A 143 2.76 -14.78 -13.22
N GLY A 144 2.84 -16.04 -13.64
CA GLY A 144 2.43 -16.48 -14.98
C GLY A 144 3.30 -15.96 -16.13
N LEU A 145 4.59 -15.65 -15.90
CA LEU A 145 5.48 -15.04 -16.89
C LEU A 145 6.61 -15.95 -17.39
N THR A 146 6.51 -17.26 -17.20
CA THR A 146 7.55 -18.22 -17.64
C THR A 146 7.86 -18.07 -19.14
N GLU A 147 6.84 -18.03 -19.99
CA GLU A 147 6.97 -17.91 -21.44
C GLU A 147 7.46 -16.53 -21.92
N ALA A 148 7.39 -15.53 -21.04
CA ALA A 148 7.84 -14.18 -21.33
C ALA A 148 9.25 -13.86 -20.81
N ALA A 149 9.92 -14.83 -20.20
CA ALA A 149 11.19 -14.62 -19.49
C ALA A 149 12.27 -13.94 -20.36
N GLU A 150 12.35 -14.29 -21.64
CA GLU A 150 13.34 -13.73 -22.58
C GLU A 150 12.88 -12.46 -23.31
N LYS A 151 11.61 -12.04 -23.13
CA LYS A 151 11.11 -10.79 -23.69
C LYS A 151 11.66 -9.58 -22.93
N ARG A 152 11.71 -8.43 -23.59
CA ARG A 152 12.07 -7.15 -22.97
C ARG A 152 10.82 -6.33 -22.63
N PRO A 153 10.90 -5.37 -21.68
CA PRO A 153 9.76 -4.53 -21.30
C PRO A 153 8.99 -3.88 -22.47
N PRO A 154 9.61 -3.40 -23.56
CA PRO A 154 8.85 -2.88 -24.71
C PRO A 154 8.01 -3.94 -25.46
N GLN A 155 8.25 -5.22 -25.25
CA GLN A 155 7.60 -6.35 -25.95
C GLN A 155 6.44 -6.97 -25.15
N ILE A 156 6.12 -6.42 -23.97
CA ILE A 156 5.11 -6.95 -23.06
C ILE A 156 4.08 -5.87 -22.67
N SER A 157 2.88 -6.31 -22.31
CA SER A 157 1.78 -5.43 -21.90
C SER A 157 2.04 -4.71 -20.56
N GLY A 158 1.23 -3.71 -20.25
CA GLY A 158 1.28 -3.00 -18.95
C GLY A 158 1.08 -3.93 -17.77
N GLY A 159 0.08 -4.83 -17.82
CA GLY A 159 -0.15 -5.83 -16.79
C GLY A 159 1.03 -6.80 -16.63
N MET A 160 1.65 -7.24 -17.72
CA MET A 160 2.85 -8.06 -17.65
C MET A 160 4.04 -7.32 -17.02
N LYS A 161 4.22 -6.01 -17.31
CA LYS A 161 5.24 -5.18 -16.65
C LYS A 161 5.01 -5.09 -15.14
N GLN A 162 3.75 -4.94 -14.73
CA GLN A 162 3.39 -4.93 -13.31
C GLN A 162 3.71 -6.27 -12.64
N ARG A 163 3.36 -7.39 -13.26
CA ARG A 163 3.71 -8.74 -12.78
C ARG A 163 5.22 -8.92 -12.63
N VAL A 164 6.03 -8.43 -13.58
CA VAL A 164 7.50 -8.45 -13.47
C VAL A 164 7.98 -7.65 -12.26
N SER A 165 7.40 -6.46 -12.02
CA SER A 165 7.76 -5.61 -10.90
C SER A 165 7.44 -6.27 -9.55
N ILE A 166 6.28 -6.94 -9.46
CA ILE A 166 5.87 -7.71 -8.28
C ILE A 166 6.80 -8.92 -8.08
N ALA A 167 7.06 -9.71 -9.13
CA ALA A 167 7.98 -10.84 -9.07
C ALA A 167 9.38 -10.41 -8.60
N ARG A 168 9.92 -9.31 -9.15
CA ARG A 168 11.20 -8.74 -8.76
C ARG A 168 11.23 -8.36 -7.28
N ALA A 169 10.13 -7.76 -6.79
CA ALA A 169 10.02 -7.34 -5.40
C ALA A 169 9.96 -8.53 -4.45
N LEU A 170 9.17 -9.55 -4.77
CA LEU A 170 8.97 -10.73 -3.92
C LEU A 170 10.14 -11.71 -3.95
N ALA A 171 10.89 -11.78 -5.06
CA ALA A 171 12.02 -12.69 -5.22
C ALA A 171 13.14 -12.48 -4.18
N ILE A 172 13.20 -11.31 -3.57
CA ILE A 172 14.17 -11.01 -2.49
C ILE A 172 13.59 -11.23 -1.09
N ARG A 173 12.34 -11.67 -0.96
CA ARG A 173 11.63 -11.96 0.30
C ARG A 173 11.66 -10.77 1.27
N PRO A 174 11.14 -9.61 0.89
CA PRO A 174 11.14 -8.43 1.75
C PRO A 174 10.22 -8.65 2.96
N LYS A 175 10.53 -7.98 4.06
CA LYS A 175 9.64 -7.92 5.22
C LYS A 175 8.49 -6.94 5.00
N VAL A 176 8.76 -5.86 4.27
CA VAL A 176 7.77 -4.84 3.89
C VAL A 176 7.75 -4.66 2.38
N LEU A 177 6.59 -4.84 1.79
CA LEU A 177 6.30 -4.53 0.39
C LEU A 177 5.55 -3.21 0.32
N ILE A 178 6.11 -2.26 -0.40
CA ILE A 178 5.55 -0.94 -0.59
C ILE A 178 5.04 -0.84 -2.02
N LEU A 179 3.76 -0.51 -2.19
CA LEU A 179 3.09 -0.42 -3.49
C LEU A 179 2.63 1.01 -3.71
N ASP A 180 3.20 1.70 -4.69
CA ASP A 180 2.85 3.08 -5.04
C ASP A 180 1.96 3.08 -6.29
N GLU A 181 0.64 3.20 -6.09
CA GLU A 181 -0.40 3.14 -7.14
C GLU A 181 -0.21 1.98 -8.13
N PRO A 182 -0.11 0.72 -7.63
CA PRO A 182 0.38 -0.39 -8.43
C PRO A 182 -0.51 -0.74 -9.63
N PHE A 183 -1.77 -0.34 -9.62
CA PHE A 183 -2.73 -0.69 -10.68
C PHE A 183 -3.25 0.51 -11.46
N GLY A 184 -2.77 1.73 -11.16
CA GLY A 184 -3.30 2.97 -11.73
C GLY A 184 -3.17 3.13 -13.24
N ALA A 185 -2.23 2.40 -13.88
CA ALA A 185 -1.98 2.46 -15.33
C ALA A 185 -2.63 1.31 -16.13
N LEU A 186 -3.51 0.51 -15.49
CA LEU A 186 -4.10 -0.69 -16.08
C LEU A 186 -5.58 -0.48 -16.43
N ASP A 187 -6.06 -1.19 -17.45
CA ASP A 187 -7.48 -1.30 -17.71
C ASP A 187 -8.22 -2.08 -16.60
N ALA A 188 -9.53 -1.91 -16.51
CA ALA A 188 -10.32 -2.44 -15.40
C ALA A 188 -10.23 -3.96 -15.24
N ILE A 189 -10.26 -4.71 -16.34
CA ILE A 189 -10.24 -6.19 -16.31
C ILE A 189 -8.86 -6.67 -15.82
N THR A 190 -7.80 -6.20 -16.46
CA THR A 190 -6.42 -6.52 -16.06
C THR A 190 -6.13 -6.14 -14.62
N LYS A 191 -6.69 -5.00 -14.15
CA LYS A 191 -6.55 -4.53 -12.78
C LYS A 191 -7.16 -5.52 -11.78
N GLU A 192 -8.39 -5.97 -12.02
CA GLU A 192 -9.08 -6.92 -11.13
C GLU A 192 -8.34 -8.27 -11.05
N GLU A 193 -7.94 -8.82 -12.20
CA GLU A 193 -7.17 -10.06 -12.26
C GLU A 193 -5.86 -9.96 -11.45
N LEU A 194 -5.13 -8.85 -11.60
CA LEU A 194 -3.86 -8.64 -10.88
C LEU A 194 -4.04 -8.42 -9.38
N GLN A 195 -5.15 -7.80 -8.97
CA GLN A 195 -5.48 -7.64 -7.55
C GLN A 195 -5.75 -9.00 -6.89
N GLU A 196 -6.52 -9.87 -7.55
CA GLU A 196 -6.77 -11.23 -7.05
C GLU A 196 -5.48 -12.05 -6.97
N GLU A 197 -4.64 -11.95 -8.01
CA GLU A 197 -3.35 -12.62 -8.05
C GLU A 197 -2.41 -12.12 -6.94
N LEU A 198 -2.35 -10.81 -6.72
CA LEU A 198 -1.58 -10.22 -5.63
C LEU A 198 -2.05 -10.74 -4.26
N LEU A 199 -3.37 -10.86 -4.04
CA LEU A 199 -3.90 -11.41 -2.79
C LEU A 199 -3.53 -12.88 -2.60
N LYS A 200 -3.58 -13.70 -3.65
CA LYS A 200 -3.14 -15.10 -3.59
C LYS A 200 -1.68 -15.19 -3.18
N ILE A 201 -0.81 -14.46 -3.89
CA ILE A 201 0.63 -14.42 -3.61
C ILE A 201 0.90 -13.89 -2.19
N TRP A 202 0.23 -12.81 -1.78
CA TRP A 202 0.40 -12.24 -0.45
C TRP A 202 -0.06 -13.20 0.66
N ASN A 203 -1.14 -13.95 0.46
CA ASN A 203 -1.61 -14.96 1.43
C ASN A 203 -0.55 -16.04 1.70
N ASP A 204 0.24 -16.40 0.69
CA ASP A 204 1.29 -17.42 0.81
C ASP A 204 2.56 -16.85 1.49
N HIS A 205 2.91 -15.60 1.20
CA HIS A 205 4.15 -14.98 1.68
C HIS A 205 3.99 -14.18 2.98
N ARG A 206 2.79 -13.63 3.23
CA ARG A 206 2.46 -12.87 4.45
C ARG A 206 3.44 -11.76 4.82
N CYS A 207 4.05 -11.10 3.83
CA CYS A 207 4.82 -9.89 4.10
C CYS A 207 3.88 -8.73 4.49
N THR A 208 4.39 -7.77 5.27
CA THR A 208 3.65 -6.54 5.57
C THR A 208 3.53 -5.69 4.32
N VAL A 209 2.34 -5.21 3.99
CA VAL A 209 2.10 -4.39 2.78
C VAL A 209 1.63 -2.99 3.16
N LEU A 210 2.27 -1.99 2.58
CA LEU A 210 1.83 -0.60 2.59
C LEU A 210 1.54 -0.18 1.15
N MET A 211 0.27 0.01 0.81
CA MET A 211 -0.16 0.38 -0.53
C MET A 211 -0.70 1.81 -0.55
N ILE A 212 -0.29 2.59 -1.53
CA ILE A 212 -0.95 3.86 -1.87
C ILE A 212 -1.88 3.60 -3.05
N THR A 213 -3.09 4.06 -2.92
CA THR A 213 -4.08 4.09 -4.01
C THR A 213 -5.00 5.30 -3.87
N HIS A 214 -5.61 5.69 -4.97
CA HIS A 214 -6.71 6.66 -5.00
C HIS A 214 -8.07 5.96 -5.22
N ASP A 215 -8.07 4.64 -5.36
CA ASP A 215 -9.25 3.83 -5.59
C ASP A 215 -9.70 3.17 -4.28
N ILE A 216 -10.89 3.58 -3.80
CA ILE A 216 -11.45 3.08 -2.54
C ILE A 216 -11.83 1.60 -2.67
N ASP A 217 -12.39 1.19 -3.80
CA ASP A 217 -12.83 -0.18 -4.03
C ASP A 217 -11.64 -1.14 -4.04
N GLU A 218 -10.51 -0.71 -4.60
CA GLU A 218 -9.23 -1.40 -4.52
C GLU A 218 -8.73 -1.54 -3.07
N ALA A 219 -8.78 -0.43 -2.31
CA ALA A 219 -8.34 -0.44 -0.92
C ALA A 219 -9.21 -1.37 -0.05
N LEU A 220 -10.54 -1.35 -0.23
CA LEU A 220 -11.47 -2.23 0.49
C LEU A 220 -11.27 -3.71 0.13
N PHE A 221 -10.94 -4.00 -1.13
CA PHE A 221 -10.72 -5.37 -1.56
C PHE A 221 -9.39 -5.94 -1.06
N LEU A 222 -8.32 -5.14 -1.04
CA LEU A 222 -6.98 -5.63 -0.77
C LEU A 222 -6.56 -5.53 0.71
N ALA A 223 -6.90 -4.43 1.40
CA ALA A 223 -6.30 -4.12 2.69
C ALA A 223 -7.08 -4.67 3.90
N ASP A 224 -6.39 -4.83 5.02
CA ASP A 224 -7.00 -5.13 6.32
C ASP A 224 -7.46 -3.85 7.01
N ARG A 225 -6.74 -2.73 6.76
CA ARG A 225 -7.14 -1.39 7.21
C ARG A 225 -6.95 -0.35 6.11
N LEU A 226 -7.87 0.59 6.09
CA LEU A 226 -7.82 1.78 5.25
C LEU A 226 -7.40 2.97 6.09
N VAL A 227 -6.26 3.56 5.76
CA VAL A 227 -5.71 4.76 6.41
C VAL A 227 -6.00 5.96 5.53
N MET A 228 -6.77 6.92 6.05
CA MET A 228 -7.18 8.12 5.34
C MET A 228 -6.39 9.33 5.80
N MET A 229 -5.68 9.97 4.89
CA MET A 229 -4.89 11.16 5.16
C MET A 229 -5.70 12.44 4.96
N THR A 230 -5.45 13.44 5.80
CA THR A 230 -5.99 14.79 5.63
C THR A 230 -5.31 15.50 4.46
N ASN A 231 -5.88 16.64 4.02
CA ASN A 231 -5.24 17.46 2.99
C ASN A 231 -3.94 18.10 3.50
N GLY A 232 -3.03 18.41 2.57
CA GLY A 232 -1.89 19.27 2.83
C GLY A 232 -2.26 20.77 2.80
N PRO A 233 -1.38 21.67 3.24
CA PRO A 233 -0.14 21.39 3.95
C PRO A 233 -0.35 20.83 5.36
N SER A 234 0.71 20.34 5.99
CA SER A 234 0.64 19.76 7.35
C SER A 234 -0.31 18.55 7.46
N ALA A 235 -0.33 17.69 6.43
CA ALA A 235 -1.19 16.52 6.44
C ALA A 235 -0.85 15.53 7.55
N THR A 236 -1.88 14.90 8.08
CA THR A 236 -1.78 13.85 9.10
C THR A 236 -2.70 12.69 8.76
N ILE A 237 -2.69 11.64 9.58
CA ILE A 237 -3.71 10.61 9.51
C ILE A 237 -4.99 11.17 10.13
N GLY A 238 -6.03 11.29 9.32
CA GLY A 238 -7.34 11.73 9.76
C GLY A 238 -8.11 10.62 10.42
N GLU A 239 -8.21 9.47 9.74
CA GLU A 239 -8.94 8.30 10.25
C GLU A 239 -8.32 6.99 9.78
N VAL A 240 -8.61 5.92 10.51
CA VAL A 240 -8.24 4.55 10.18
C VAL A 240 -9.47 3.66 10.31
N LEU A 241 -9.88 3.03 9.21
CA LEU A 241 -10.99 2.09 9.18
C LEU A 241 -10.47 0.65 9.14
N GLU A 242 -11.01 -0.21 9.99
CA GLU A 242 -10.82 -1.65 9.87
C GLU A 242 -11.75 -2.20 8.79
N ILE A 243 -11.25 -3.10 7.96
CA ILE A 243 -12.00 -3.74 6.89
C ILE A 243 -12.40 -5.14 7.38
N PRO A 244 -13.68 -5.35 7.72
CA PRO A 244 -14.12 -6.53 8.47
C PRO A 244 -14.28 -7.79 7.61
N PHE A 245 -14.07 -7.70 6.29
CA PHE A 245 -14.30 -8.82 5.39
C PHE A 245 -13.27 -9.94 5.59
N PRO A 246 -13.71 -11.19 5.79
CA PRO A 246 -12.83 -12.33 6.02
C PRO A 246 -11.97 -12.63 4.79
N ARG A 247 -10.85 -13.34 5.00
CA ARG A 247 -9.99 -13.83 3.94
C ARG A 247 -10.10 -15.34 3.78
N PRO A 248 -10.02 -15.92 2.58
CA PRO A 248 -9.85 -15.23 1.29
C PRO A 248 -11.08 -14.40 0.92
N ARG A 249 -10.87 -13.23 0.33
CA ARG A 249 -11.97 -12.38 -0.12
C ARG A 249 -12.45 -12.81 -1.50
N ASP A 250 -13.77 -12.92 -1.64
CA ASP A 250 -14.47 -12.99 -2.91
C ASP A 250 -15.04 -11.61 -3.24
N ARG A 251 -14.70 -11.09 -4.41
CA ARG A 251 -15.09 -9.73 -4.81
C ARG A 251 -16.61 -9.60 -4.91
N VAL A 252 -17.27 -10.57 -5.50
CA VAL A 252 -18.73 -10.53 -5.70
C VAL A 252 -19.46 -10.57 -4.37
N GLN A 253 -19.10 -11.53 -3.51
CA GLN A 253 -19.70 -11.64 -2.17
C GLN A 253 -19.46 -10.39 -1.32
N MET A 254 -18.26 -9.82 -1.42
CA MET A 254 -17.94 -8.60 -0.68
C MET A 254 -18.78 -7.41 -1.16
N MET A 255 -19.00 -7.27 -2.48
CA MET A 255 -19.82 -6.19 -3.04
C MET A 255 -21.33 -6.38 -2.80
N GLU A 256 -21.78 -7.58 -2.47
CA GLU A 256 -23.17 -7.85 -2.07
C GLU A 256 -23.41 -7.52 -0.58
N ASP A 257 -22.36 -7.39 0.24
CA ASP A 257 -22.47 -7.07 1.66
C ASP A 257 -22.81 -5.57 1.84
N PRO A 258 -23.89 -5.21 2.57
CA PRO A 258 -24.23 -3.81 2.85
C PRO A 258 -23.10 -3.02 3.54
N GLU A 259 -22.25 -3.69 4.34
CA GLU A 259 -21.13 -3.05 5.03
C GLU A 259 -20.06 -2.55 4.05
N TYR A 260 -19.94 -3.18 2.88
CA TYR A 260 -19.07 -2.68 1.81
C TYR A 260 -19.46 -1.25 1.39
N TYR A 261 -20.75 -1.01 1.14
CA TYR A 261 -21.25 0.29 0.75
C TYR A 261 -21.15 1.32 1.89
N ASN A 262 -21.35 0.88 3.12
CA ASN A 262 -21.18 1.73 4.31
C ASN A 262 -19.73 2.25 4.40
N LEU A 263 -18.75 1.35 4.32
CA LEU A 263 -17.33 1.70 4.37
C LEU A 263 -16.91 2.56 3.18
N ARG A 264 -17.37 2.18 1.98
CA ARG A 264 -17.11 2.93 0.75
C ARG A 264 -17.65 4.37 0.83
N ASN A 265 -18.90 4.53 1.21
CA ASN A 265 -19.54 5.84 1.33
C ASN A 265 -18.90 6.67 2.45
N TYR A 266 -18.50 6.03 3.56
CA TYR A 266 -17.77 6.70 4.63
C TYR A 266 -16.42 7.25 4.16
N ALA A 267 -15.66 6.44 3.43
CA ALA A 267 -14.38 6.87 2.88
C ALA A 267 -14.54 8.00 1.84
N LEU A 268 -15.56 7.93 0.99
CA LEU A 268 -15.91 9.00 0.05
C LEU A 268 -16.27 10.29 0.78
N ASP A 269 -17.15 10.20 1.80
CA ASP A 269 -17.57 11.37 2.59
C ASP A 269 -16.37 12.02 3.31
N PHE A 270 -15.46 11.24 3.86
CA PHE A 270 -14.22 11.75 4.43
C PHE A 270 -13.40 12.55 3.40
N LEU A 271 -13.20 12.00 2.21
CA LEU A 271 -12.45 12.67 1.15
C LEU A 271 -13.15 13.97 0.70
N PHE A 272 -14.47 13.93 0.46
CA PHE A 272 -15.22 15.10 -0.02
C PHE A 272 -15.31 16.22 1.03
N ARG A 273 -15.55 15.90 2.31
CA ARG A 273 -15.64 16.91 3.37
C ARG A 273 -14.35 17.66 3.57
N ARG A 274 -13.20 16.99 3.43
CA ARG A 274 -11.89 17.65 3.56
C ARG A 274 -11.56 18.54 2.36
N PHE A 275 -12.20 18.30 1.20
CA PHE A 275 -12.07 19.16 0.01
C PHE A 275 -12.94 20.42 0.09
N ALA A 276 -14.10 20.36 0.70
CA ALA A 276 -15.03 21.49 0.76
C ALA A 276 -14.46 22.68 1.55
N HIS A 277 -13.50 22.45 2.43
CA HIS A 277 -12.89 23.52 3.24
C HIS A 277 -11.76 24.30 2.52
N ASP A 278 -11.23 23.78 1.38
CA ASP A 278 -10.14 24.45 0.65
C ASP A 278 -10.66 25.46 -0.41
N HIS A 279 -11.98 25.53 -0.65
CA HIS A 279 -12.58 26.48 -1.59
C HIS A 279 -13.13 27.76 -0.95
N ASP A 280 -13.18 27.83 0.39
CA ASP A 280 -13.71 28.99 1.14
C ASP A 280 -12.63 29.81 1.88
N ALA A 281 -11.32 29.63 1.54
CA ALA A 281 -10.22 30.37 2.14
C ALA A 281 -9.51 31.31 1.15
#